data_cb51d0348354b29ae155669cb955fd0f
#
_entry.id   cb51d0348354b29ae155669cb955fd0f
#
_cell.length_a   1.000
_cell.length_b   1.000
_cell.length_c   1.000
_cell.angle_alpha   90.00
_cell.angle_beta   90.00
_cell.angle_gamma   90.00
#
_symmetry.space_group_name_H-M   'P 1'
#
loop_
_entity.id
_entity.type
_entity.pdbx_description
1 polymer ?
#
loop_
_entity_poly.entity_id
_entity_poly.type
_entity_poly.pdbx_seq_one_letter_code
_entity_poly.pdbx_strand_id
1 'polypeptide(L)'
;MKTSVLLFGTPASNAGSTAAEILVAIMIIGIGILGLSGAMMGSGSVGAIEFGYTSIVRSAMISAAGYLATSRLEQMKNAPYTSSSDLITSAQFPNEAYQTITGYPEYRRSVTIQTDVPAAGLKTVTVQVFFTPPSSRGINPEEGVQVQTILARRP
;
A
#
# COMPACT_ATOMS: atom_id res chain seq x y z
N MET A 1 2.64 21.73 70.15
CA MET A 1 2.86 21.14 68.79
C MET A 1 1.80 20.08 68.59
N LYS A 2 0.83 20.35 67.67
CA LYS A 2 -0.19 19.35 67.26
C LYS A 2 0.19 18.77 65.90
N THR A 3 0.50 17.51 65.87
CA THR A 3 0.83 16.79 64.64
C THR A 3 -0.46 16.25 64.03
N SER A 4 -0.89 16.84 62.88
CA SER A 4 -2.02 16.33 62.09
C SER A 4 -1.55 15.21 61.20
N VAL A 5 -2.07 14.02 61.43
CA VAL A 5 -1.85 12.85 60.53
C VAL A 5 -2.89 12.93 59.42
N LEU A 6 -2.41 13.11 58.18
CA LEU A 6 -3.23 13.00 56.98
C LEU A 6 -3.44 11.52 56.68
N LEU A 7 -4.66 11.04 56.86
CA LEU A 7 -5.11 9.74 56.38
C LEU A 7 -5.30 9.81 54.86
N PHE A 8 -4.41 9.19 54.10
CA PHE A 8 -4.61 8.94 52.66
C PHE A 8 -5.72 7.91 52.54
N GLY A 9 -6.84 8.34 51.99
CA GLY A 9 -7.91 7.42 51.62
C GLY A 9 -7.44 6.42 50.55
N THR A 10 -7.65 5.15 50.82
CA THR A 10 -7.43 4.07 49.85
C THR A 10 -8.34 4.31 48.64
N PRO A 11 -7.83 4.20 47.40
CA PRO A 11 -8.69 4.26 46.23
C PRO A 11 -9.69 3.09 46.28
N ALA A 12 -10.97 3.43 46.05
CA ALA A 12 -12.03 2.43 45.96
C ALA A 12 -11.66 1.37 44.95
N SER A 13 -11.71 0.09 45.38
CA SER A 13 -11.49 -1.06 44.53
C SER A 13 -12.47 -1.00 43.35
N ASN A 14 -11.97 -1.22 42.15
CA ASN A 14 -12.76 -1.38 40.97
C ASN A 14 -13.85 -2.42 41.24
N ALA A 15 -15.09 -1.96 41.28
CA ALA A 15 -16.23 -2.86 41.25
C ALA A 15 -16.11 -3.72 40.01
N GLY A 16 -15.97 -5.02 40.17
CA GLY A 16 -15.98 -5.97 39.05
C GLY A 16 -17.18 -5.69 38.16
N SER A 17 -17.02 -5.91 36.88
CA SER A 17 -18.08 -5.69 35.90
C SER A 17 -19.38 -6.35 36.39
N THR A 18 -20.47 -5.59 36.37
CA THR A 18 -21.77 -6.07 36.84
C THR A 18 -22.25 -7.18 35.90
N ALA A 19 -23.04 -8.11 36.42
CA ALA A 19 -23.63 -9.16 35.58
C ALA A 19 -24.39 -8.57 34.37
N ALA A 20 -24.90 -7.36 34.48
CA ALA A 20 -25.54 -6.62 33.41
C ALA A 20 -24.54 -6.23 32.30
N GLU A 21 -23.35 -5.78 32.63
CA GLU A 21 -22.29 -5.44 31.63
C GLU A 21 -21.81 -6.67 30.88
N ILE A 22 -21.65 -7.79 31.58
CA ILE A 22 -21.28 -9.07 30.96
C ILE A 22 -22.38 -9.51 29.99
N LEU A 23 -23.64 -9.40 30.38
CA LEU A 23 -24.81 -9.75 29.56
C LEU A 23 -24.90 -8.88 28.31
N VAL A 24 -24.68 -7.57 28.44
CA VAL A 24 -24.66 -6.63 27.31
C VAL A 24 -23.48 -6.94 26.37
N ALA A 25 -22.29 -7.20 26.90
CA ALA A 25 -21.14 -7.58 26.09
C ALA A 25 -21.37 -8.87 25.29
N ILE A 26 -21.93 -9.90 25.92
CA ILE A 26 -22.27 -11.17 25.25
C ILE A 26 -23.35 -10.93 24.18
N MET A 27 -24.33 -10.07 24.44
CA MET A 27 -25.37 -9.73 23.48
C MET A 27 -24.81 -9.01 22.24
N ILE A 28 -23.91 -8.04 22.44
CA ILE A 28 -23.25 -7.33 21.35
C ILE A 28 -22.37 -8.27 20.52
N ILE A 29 -21.61 -9.15 21.16
CA ILE A 29 -20.80 -10.17 20.48
C ILE A 29 -21.69 -11.14 19.71
N GLY A 30 -22.79 -11.60 20.34
CA GLY A 30 -23.76 -12.51 19.70
C GLY A 30 -24.40 -11.90 18.45
N ILE A 31 -24.84 -10.65 18.52
CA ILE A 31 -25.41 -9.92 17.38
C ILE A 31 -24.33 -9.71 16.29
N GLY A 32 -23.10 -9.40 16.67
CA GLY A 32 -21.99 -9.25 15.73
C GLY A 32 -21.67 -10.54 14.99
N ILE A 33 -21.61 -11.68 15.68
CA ILE A 33 -21.38 -12.99 15.07
C ILE A 33 -22.55 -13.43 14.19
N LEU A 34 -23.78 -13.25 14.66
CA LEU A 34 -24.98 -13.58 13.88
C LEU A 34 -25.15 -12.68 12.65
N GLY A 35 -24.83 -11.38 12.77
CA GLY A 35 -24.82 -10.45 11.65
C GLY A 35 -23.81 -10.85 10.58
N LEU A 36 -22.60 -11.23 10.99
CA LEU A 36 -21.56 -11.70 10.09
C LEU A 36 -21.93 -13.04 9.44
N SER A 37 -22.52 -13.98 10.21
CA SER A 37 -22.98 -15.27 9.70
C SER A 37 -24.16 -15.12 8.73
N GLY A 38 -25.10 -14.21 9.01
CA GLY A 38 -26.23 -13.91 8.12
C GLY A 38 -25.79 -13.29 6.79
N ALA A 39 -24.76 -12.45 6.81
CA ALA A 39 -24.13 -11.92 5.59
C ALA A 39 -23.44 -13.02 4.77
N MET A 40 -22.98 -14.10 5.40
CA MET A 40 -22.33 -15.23 4.74
C MET A 40 -23.31 -16.29 4.19
N MET A 41 -24.55 -16.41 4.70
CA MET A 41 -25.50 -17.46 4.32
C MET A 41 -26.58 -17.01 3.33
N GLY A 42 -26.73 -15.71 3.08
CA GLY A 42 -27.61 -15.19 2.02
C GLY A 42 -27.01 -15.35 0.62
N SER A 43 -27.85 -15.35 -0.41
CA SER A 43 -27.38 -15.40 -1.83
C SER A 43 -26.42 -14.26 -2.24
N GLY A 44 -26.17 -13.30 -1.35
CA GLY A 44 -25.15 -12.26 -1.48
C GLY A 44 -23.78 -12.61 -0.88
N SER A 45 -23.65 -13.75 -0.18
CA SER A 45 -22.42 -14.10 0.55
C SER A 45 -21.25 -14.43 -0.39
N VAL A 46 -21.56 -15.04 -1.54
CA VAL A 46 -20.54 -15.32 -2.57
C VAL A 46 -19.96 -14.01 -3.07
N GLY A 47 -20.81 -13.00 -3.28
CA GLY A 47 -20.35 -11.65 -3.69
C GLY A 47 -19.48 -10.95 -2.64
N ALA A 48 -19.81 -11.09 -1.35
CA ALA A 48 -19.03 -10.45 -0.28
C ALA A 48 -17.63 -11.07 -0.11
N ILE A 49 -17.52 -12.40 -0.20
CA ILE A 49 -16.24 -13.10 -0.15
C ILE A 49 -15.42 -12.78 -1.40
N GLU A 50 -16.02 -12.75 -2.57
CA GLU A 50 -15.39 -12.40 -3.83
C GLU A 50 -14.91 -10.94 -3.83
N PHE A 51 -15.72 -10.02 -3.30
CA PHE A 51 -15.33 -8.62 -3.11
C PHE A 51 -14.13 -8.47 -2.15
N GLY A 52 -14.16 -9.21 -1.04
CA GLY A 52 -13.06 -9.23 -0.07
C GLY A 52 -11.77 -9.75 -0.70
N TYR A 53 -11.83 -10.86 -1.41
CA TYR A 53 -10.68 -11.47 -2.07
C TYR A 53 -10.11 -10.54 -3.16
N THR A 54 -10.93 -10.01 -4.05
CA THR A 54 -10.47 -9.12 -5.12
C THR A 54 -9.85 -7.84 -4.58
N SER A 55 -10.37 -7.27 -3.49
CA SER A 55 -9.80 -6.08 -2.88
C SER A 55 -8.44 -6.33 -2.23
N ILE A 56 -8.25 -7.48 -1.57
CA ILE A 56 -6.98 -7.89 -0.97
C ILE A 56 -5.93 -8.12 -2.07
N VAL A 57 -6.28 -8.87 -3.12
CA VAL A 57 -5.36 -9.14 -4.24
C VAL A 57 -4.99 -7.84 -4.94
N ARG A 58 -5.95 -6.97 -5.21
CA ARG A 58 -5.69 -5.65 -5.82
C ARG A 58 -4.75 -4.80 -4.97
N SER A 59 -4.95 -4.74 -3.64
CA SER A 59 -4.08 -4.02 -2.71
C SER A 59 -2.64 -4.57 -2.71
N ALA A 60 -2.49 -5.89 -2.76
CA ALA A 60 -1.19 -6.54 -2.87
C ALA A 60 -0.51 -6.20 -4.20
N MET A 61 -1.25 -6.18 -5.32
CA MET A 61 -0.72 -5.79 -6.63
C MET A 61 -0.30 -4.33 -6.68
N ILE A 62 -1.07 -3.41 -6.09
CA ILE A 62 -0.68 -1.99 -5.96
C ILE A 62 0.62 -1.85 -5.16
N SER A 63 0.75 -2.58 -4.06
CA SER A 63 1.95 -2.55 -3.22
C SER A 63 3.18 -3.08 -3.97
N ALA A 64 3.04 -4.17 -4.71
CA ALA A 64 4.10 -4.73 -5.53
C ALA A 64 4.47 -3.78 -6.68
N ALA A 65 3.50 -3.16 -7.35
CA ALA A 65 3.75 -2.15 -8.38
C ALA A 65 4.51 -0.94 -7.82
N GLY A 66 4.15 -0.46 -6.63
CA GLY A 66 4.85 0.62 -5.93
C GLY A 66 6.30 0.24 -5.60
N TYR A 67 6.52 -0.98 -5.12
CA TYR A 67 7.86 -1.51 -4.88
C TYR A 67 8.71 -1.56 -6.17
N LEU A 68 8.16 -2.09 -7.26
CA LEU A 68 8.85 -2.18 -8.55
C LEU A 68 9.19 -0.79 -9.12
N ALA A 69 8.28 0.17 -8.99
CA ALA A 69 8.51 1.55 -9.42
C ALA A 69 9.63 2.20 -8.60
N THR A 70 9.58 2.09 -7.28
CA THR A 70 10.57 2.67 -6.37
C THR A 70 11.94 2.01 -6.56
N SER A 71 11.99 0.68 -6.65
CA SER A 71 13.23 -0.07 -6.89
C SER A 71 13.92 0.37 -8.19
N ARG A 72 13.17 0.55 -9.28
CA ARG A 72 13.73 1.05 -10.54
C ARG A 72 14.27 2.47 -10.42
N LEU A 73 13.54 3.30 -9.71
CA LEU A 73 13.91 4.68 -9.48
C LEU A 73 15.20 4.78 -8.64
N GLU A 74 15.37 3.93 -7.62
CA GLU A 74 16.62 3.85 -6.83
C GLU A 74 17.80 3.34 -7.68
N GLN A 75 17.59 2.39 -8.58
CA GLN A 75 18.63 2.00 -9.55
C GLN A 75 19.06 3.18 -10.41
N MET A 76 18.14 4.02 -10.88
CA MET A 76 18.43 5.20 -11.68
C MET A 76 19.14 6.28 -10.87
N LYS A 77 18.78 6.50 -9.61
CA LYS A 77 19.46 7.42 -8.69
C LYS A 77 20.93 7.03 -8.45
N ASN A 78 21.20 5.73 -8.44
CA ASN A 78 22.55 5.20 -8.24
C ASN A 78 23.39 5.17 -9.53
N ALA A 79 22.77 5.37 -10.70
CA ALA A 79 23.48 5.45 -11.97
C ALA A 79 24.30 6.75 -12.06
N PRO A 80 25.47 6.72 -12.70
CA PRO A 80 26.26 7.90 -12.94
C PRO A 80 25.51 8.95 -13.77
N TYR A 81 25.41 10.16 -13.22
CA TYR A 81 24.91 11.34 -13.91
C TYR A 81 25.82 12.51 -13.56
N THR A 82 26.92 12.63 -14.33
CA THR A 82 27.96 13.63 -14.17
C THR A 82 28.17 14.39 -15.48
N SER A 83 29.05 15.40 -15.49
CA SER A 83 29.44 16.11 -16.70
C SER A 83 30.14 15.21 -17.73
N SER A 84 30.80 14.13 -17.28
CA SER A 84 31.57 13.20 -18.13
C SER A 84 30.81 11.87 -18.39
N SER A 85 29.77 11.56 -17.64
CA SER A 85 29.05 10.29 -17.77
C SER A 85 27.56 10.48 -17.49
N ASP A 86 26.74 10.17 -18.48
CA ASP A 86 25.29 10.18 -18.37
C ASP A 86 24.74 8.80 -18.71
N LEU A 87 24.55 7.97 -17.70
CA LEU A 87 23.93 6.63 -17.83
C LEU A 87 22.43 6.63 -17.54
N ILE A 88 21.82 7.78 -17.22
CA ILE A 88 20.38 7.88 -17.05
C ILE A 88 19.73 8.14 -18.40
N THR A 89 19.60 7.07 -19.18
CA THR A 89 19.06 7.09 -20.54
C THR A 89 18.01 5.99 -20.74
N SER A 90 17.17 6.14 -21.75
CA SER A 90 16.19 5.11 -22.13
C SER A 90 16.83 3.82 -22.63
N ALA A 91 18.06 3.88 -23.16
CA ALA A 91 18.82 2.71 -23.56
C ALA A 91 19.29 1.89 -22.36
N GLN A 92 19.73 2.54 -21.29
CA GLN A 92 20.16 1.87 -20.06
C GLN A 92 18.98 1.43 -19.19
N PHE A 93 17.87 2.16 -19.25
CA PHE A 93 16.65 1.89 -18.50
C PHE A 93 15.46 1.74 -19.46
N PRO A 94 15.42 0.67 -20.26
CA PRO A 94 14.36 0.45 -21.24
C PRO A 94 13.01 0.17 -20.55
N ASN A 95 11.94 0.35 -21.30
CA ASN A 95 10.63 -0.16 -20.93
C ASN A 95 10.66 -1.69 -20.91
N GLU A 96 9.93 -2.26 -19.97
CA GLU A 96 9.82 -3.70 -19.77
C GLU A 96 8.36 -4.13 -19.97
N ALA A 97 8.15 -5.03 -20.92
CA ALA A 97 6.83 -5.59 -21.22
C ALA A 97 6.37 -6.56 -20.13
N TYR A 98 5.12 -7.01 -20.21
CA TYR A 98 4.64 -8.14 -19.41
C TYR A 98 5.54 -9.35 -19.64
N GLN A 99 5.72 -10.17 -18.62
CA GLN A 99 6.54 -11.38 -18.60
C GLN A 99 8.07 -11.15 -18.73
N THR A 100 8.53 -9.89 -18.77
CA THR A 100 9.97 -9.61 -18.86
C THR A 100 10.60 -9.26 -17.51
N ILE A 101 9.82 -8.85 -16.53
CA ILE A 101 10.31 -8.53 -15.18
C ILE A 101 10.46 -9.82 -14.39
N THR A 102 11.69 -10.21 -14.06
CA THR A 102 11.98 -11.43 -13.32
C THR A 102 11.27 -11.46 -11.97
N GLY A 103 10.50 -12.52 -11.72
CA GLY A 103 9.70 -12.69 -10.49
C GLY A 103 8.36 -11.94 -10.50
N TYR A 104 8.08 -11.11 -11.52
CA TYR A 104 6.88 -10.32 -11.62
C TYR A 104 6.28 -10.33 -13.03
N PRO A 105 5.89 -11.49 -13.56
CA PRO A 105 5.42 -11.62 -14.96
C PRO A 105 4.11 -10.86 -15.23
N GLU A 106 3.33 -10.56 -14.18
CA GLU A 106 2.02 -9.89 -14.26
C GLU A 106 2.13 -8.37 -14.34
N TYR A 107 3.38 -7.84 -14.39
CA TYR A 107 3.64 -6.41 -14.43
C TYR A 107 4.39 -6.03 -15.70
N ARG A 108 4.12 -4.82 -16.18
CA ARG A 108 4.95 -4.13 -17.16
C ARG A 108 5.41 -2.79 -16.59
N ARG A 109 6.57 -2.32 -17.01
CA ARG A 109 7.12 -1.07 -16.50
C ARG A 109 7.51 -0.14 -17.64
N SER A 110 7.09 1.12 -17.55
CA SER A 110 7.48 2.19 -18.46
C SER A 110 8.33 3.21 -17.73
N VAL A 111 9.39 3.64 -18.37
CA VAL A 111 10.32 4.65 -17.85
C VAL A 111 10.35 5.81 -18.83
N THR A 112 10.04 7.02 -18.34
CA THR A 112 10.10 8.26 -19.10
C THR A 112 11.17 9.16 -18.49
N ILE A 113 12.12 9.62 -19.30
CA ILE A 113 13.22 10.49 -18.90
C ILE A 113 13.12 11.77 -19.71
N GLN A 114 12.97 12.90 -19.02
CA GLN A 114 12.97 14.23 -19.61
C GLN A 114 14.26 14.95 -19.18
N THR A 115 15.11 15.28 -20.15
CA THR A 115 16.36 15.98 -19.90
C THR A 115 16.11 17.49 -19.87
N ASP A 116 16.84 18.20 -19.00
CA ASP A 116 16.77 19.65 -18.81
C ASP A 116 15.37 20.15 -18.38
N VAL A 117 14.65 19.33 -17.66
CA VAL A 117 13.33 19.65 -17.09
C VAL A 117 13.38 19.39 -15.57
N PRO A 118 12.99 20.34 -14.72
CA PRO A 118 12.45 21.69 -15.02
C PRO A 118 13.52 22.72 -15.38
N ALA A 119 14.81 22.44 -15.28
CA ALA A 119 15.89 23.35 -15.60
C ALA A 119 17.09 22.59 -16.16
N ALA A 120 18.01 23.32 -16.82
CA ALA A 120 19.23 22.76 -17.38
C ALA A 120 20.06 22.00 -16.31
N GLY A 121 20.59 20.84 -16.67
CA GLY A 121 21.32 19.95 -15.77
C GLY A 121 20.47 19.12 -14.83
N LEU A 122 19.14 19.20 -14.92
CA LEU A 122 18.20 18.35 -14.21
C LEU A 122 17.58 17.32 -15.16
N LYS A 123 17.20 16.18 -14.61
CA LYS A 123 16.38 15.19 -15.31
C LYS A 123 15.15 14.85 -14.49
N THR A 124 14.00 14.96 -15.10
CA THR A 124 12.75 14.42 -14.53
C THR A 124 12.59 12.98 -14.99
N VAL A 125 12.54 12.07 -14.03
CA VAL A 125 12.34 10.64 -14.27
C VAL A 125 11.00 10.22 -13.73
N THR A 126 10.19 9.61 -14.58
CA THR A 126 8.89 9.04 -14.24
C THR A 126 8.92 7.54 -14.51
N VAL A 127 8.63 6.76 -13.50
CA VAL A 127 8.48 5.30 -13.59
C VAL A 127 7.03 4.95 -13.35
N GLN A 128 6.41 4.28 -14.32
CA GLN A 128 5.06 3.74 -14.22
C GLN A 128 5.10 2.22 -14.28
N VAL A 129 4.40 1.57 -13.36
CA VAL A 129 4.24 0.12 -13.34
C VAL A 129 2.77 -0.19 -13.48
N PHE A 130 2.44 -1.01 -14.47
CA PHE A 130 1.08 -1.38 -14.81
C PHE A 130 0.84 -2.84 -14.49
N PHE A 131 -0.40 -3.16 -14.14
CA PHE A 131 -0.87 -4.52 -13.85
C PHE A 131 -2.37 -4.62 -14.16
N THR A 132 -2.85 -5.84 -14.31
CA THR A 132 -4.27 -6.13 -14.55
C THR A 132 -4.83 -6.84 -13.31
N PRO A 133 -5.59 -6.16 -12.45
CA PRO A 133 -6.16 -6.80 -11.27
C PRO A 133 -7.26 -7.80 -11.68
N PRO A 134 -7.46 -8.89 -10.92
CA PRO A 134 -8.57 -9.79 -11.14
C PRO A 134 -9.89 -9.05 -10.94
N SER A 135 -10.87 -9.31 -11.79
CA SER A 135 -12.20 -8.73 -11.72
C SER A 135 -13.24 -9.83 -11.85
N SER A 136 -14.22 -9.80 -10.94
CA SER A 136 -15.37 -10.71 -10.97
C SER A 136 -16.30 -10.51 -12.18
N ARG A 137 -16.17 -9.38 -12.87
CA ARG A 137 -17.01 -9.01 -14.02
C ARG A 137 -16.39 -9.32 -15.39
N GLY A 138 -15.24 -9.98 -15.43
CA GLY A 138 -14.56 -10.31 -16.68
C GLY A 138 -13.96 -9.11 -17.46
N ILE A 139 -14.15 -7.89 -16.96
CA ILE A 139 -13.54 -6.68 -17.52
C ILE A 139 -12.40 -6.29 -16.58
N ASN A 140 -11.18 -6.49 -17.01
CA ASN A 140 -9.98 -6.21 -16.21
C ASN A 140 -9.24 -5.01 -16.82
N PRO A 141 -9.61 -3.78 -16.45
CA PRO A 141 -8.88 -2.60 -16.91
C PRO A 141 -7.45 -2.64 -16.34
N GLU A 142 -6.49 -2.27 -17.17
CA GLU A 142 -5.12 -2.09 -16.72
C GLU A 142 -5.06 -0.93 -15.71
N GLU A 143 -4.44 -1.17 -14.56
CA GLU A 143 -4.18 -0.17 -13.55
C GLU A 143 -2.68 0.13 -13.48
N GLY A 144 -2.30 1.29 -12.96
CA GLY A 144 -0.90 1.65 -12.86
C GLY A 144 -0.58 2.48 -11.62
N VAL A 145 0.64 2.29 -11.13
CA VAL A 145 1.26 3.12 -10.08
C VAL A 145 2.38 3.92 -10.73
N GLN A 146 2.41 5.22 -10.46
CA GLN A 146 3.42 6.13 -10.98
C GLN A 146 4.23 6.73 -9.83
N VAL A 147 5.55 6.76 -10.01
CA VAL A 147 6.48 7.46 -9.12
C VAL A 147 7.36 8.37 -9.97
N GLN A 148 7.59 9.59 -9.51
CA GLN A 148 8.38 10.60 -10.22
C GLN A 148 9.44 11.20 -9.30
N THR A 149 10.60 11.52 -9.86
CA THR A 149 11.67 12.24 -9.16
C THR A 149 12.43 13.15 -10.10
N ILE A 150 13.16 14.10 -9.52
CA ILE A 150 14.08 14.97 -10.23
C ILE A 150 15.50 14.60 -9.81
N LEU A 151 16.35 14.35 -10.77
CA LEU A 151 17.76 14.03 -10.58
C LEU A 151 18.61 15.20 -11.03
N ALA A 152 19.50 15.66 -10.16
CA ALA A 152 20.46 16.69 -10.49
C ALA A 152 21.78 16.07 -10.96
N ARG A 153 22.45 16.73 -11.92
CA ARG A 153 23.80 16.35 -12.34
C ARG A 153 24.75 16.51 -11.17
N ARG A 154 25.52 15.46 -10.91
CA ARG A 154 26.58 15.51 -9.90
C ARG A 154 27.81 16.20 -10.47
N PRO A 155 28.56 16.93 -9.65
CA PRO A 155 29.81 17.55 -10.06
C PRO A 155 30.88 16.54 -10.51
#